data_edb43d5643c3153d551628fb8becc613
#
_entry.id   edb43d5643c3153d551628fb8becc613
#
_cell.length_a   1.000
_cell.length_b   1.000
_cell.length_c   1.000
_cell.angle_alpha   90.00
_cell.angle_beta   90.00
_cell.angle_gamma   90.00
#
_symmetry.space_group_name_H-M   'P 1'
#
loop_
_entity.id
_entity.type
_entity.pdbx_description
1 polymer ?
#
loop_
_entity_poly.entity_id
_entity_poly.type
_entity_poly.pdbx_seq_one_letter_code
_entity_poly.pdbx_strand_id
1 'polypeptide(L)'
;PGFLVGGVPLDFGVSARLGEQANGQQRPLFVIEADEYDTAFFDKRSKFVHYRPRTAVLNNLEFDHADIFDDLPAIERQFHHLVRSVPSTGRIVSNGLEESLTRVLNQGCWSEITQFGSAVAEFSADGPAHAFDVLHRGQKVARVEWELTGVHNQLNALAAMAAAEHVGVNPQVAAE
;
A
#
# COMPACT_ATOMS: atom_id res chain seq x y z
N PRO A 1 -7.42 -4.59 -13.64
CA PRO A 1 -8.12 -4.51 -12.36
C PRO A 1 -9.20 -3.44 -12.36
N GLY A 2 -10.17 -3.58 -11.43
CA GLY A 2 -11.03 -2.47 -11.04
C GLY A 2 -10.31 -1.55 -10.05
N PHE A 3 -10.81 -0.34 -9.87
CA PHE A 3 -10.28 0.56 -8.85
C PHE A 3 -11.29 1.61 -8.42
N LEU A 4 -11.03 2.20 -7.23
CA LEU A 4 -11.67 3.40 -6.70
C LEU A 4 -10.58 4.22 -6.00
N VAL A 5 -10.33 5.43 -6.50
CA VAL A 5 -9.32 6.36 -5.99
C VAL A 5 -9.87 7.78 -5.92
N GLY A 6 -9.31 8.63 -5.05
CA GLY A 6 -9.78 10.00 -4.86
C GLY A 6 -9.44 10.95 -6.02
N GLY A 7 -8.37 10.64 -6.76
CA GLY A 7 -7.95 11.40 -7.94
C GLY A 7 -8.47 10.80 -9.24
N VAL A 8 -8.11 11.43 -10.36
CA VAL A 8 -8.35 10.88 -11.72
C VAL A 8 -6.99 10.52 -12.32
N PRO A 9 -6.63 9.22 -12.35
CA PRO A 9 -5.37 8.81 -12.98
C PRO A 9 -5.35 9.18 -14.47
N LEU A 10 -4.25 9.73 -14.94
CA LEU A 10 -4.11 10.26 -16.30
C LEU A 10 -4.42 9.22 -17.38
N ASP A 11 -3.98 7.98 -17.19
CA ASP A 11 -4.16 6.90 -18.15
C ASP A 11 -5.60 6.38 -18.24
N PHE A 12 -6.44 6.68 -17.26
CA PHE A 12 -7.80 6.14 -17.20
C PHE A 12 -8.90 7.17 -17.39
N GLY A 13 -8.64 8.45 -17.06
CA GLY A 13 -9.59 9.54 -17.21
C GLY A 13 -10.85 9.43 -16.32
N VAL A 14 -10.89 8.48 -15.38
CA VAL A 14 -11.97 8.25 -14.41
C VAL A 14 -11.38 7.89 -13.06
N SER A 15 -12.07 8.23 -11.97
CA SER A 15 -11.65 7.91 -10.60
C SER A 15 -12.08 6.51 -10.13
N ALA A 16 -12.98 5.86 -10.88
CA ALA A 16 -13.47 4.53 -10.54
C ALA A 16 -13.86 3.74 -11.79
N ARG A 17 -13.58 2.44 -11.78
CA ARG A 17 -14.11 1.49 -12.76
C ARG A 17 -14.18 0.08 -12.18
N LEU A 18 -15.08 -0.73 -12.68
CA LEU A 18 -15.12 -2.15 -12.37
C LEU A 18 -14.00 -2.88 -13.14
N GLY A 19 -13.45 -3.93 -12.52
CA GLY A 19 -12.53 -4.83 -13.21
C GLY A 19 -13.28 -5.73 -14.18
N GLU A 20 -12.71 -5.94 -15.37
CA GLU A 20 -13.21 -6.91 -16.31
C GLU A 20 -12.81 -8.32 -15.87
N GLN A 21 -13.74 -9.25 -15.94
CA GLN A 21 -13.48 -10.65 -15.68
C GLN A 21 -13.01 -11.31 -16.98
N ALA A 22 -11.73 -11.62 -17.07
CA ALA A 22 -11.23 -12.41 -18.18
C ALA A 22 -11.75 -13.86 -18.06
N ASN A 23 -12.19 -14.45 -19.17
CA ASN A 23 -12.72 -15.81 -19.22
C ASN A 23 -11.73 -16.82 -18.61
N GLY A 24 -12.16 -17.53 -17.56
CA GLY A 24 -11.38 -18.58 -16.88
C GLY A 24 -10.46 -18.12 -15.77
N GLN A 25 -10.41 -16.83 -15.43
CA GLN A 25 -9.61 -16.31 -14.32
C GLN A 25 -10.39 -16.24 -13.00
N GLN A 26 -9.64 -16.26 -11.90
CA GLN A 26 -10.11 -15.91 -10.57
C GLN A 26 -10.74 -14.50 -10.57
N ARG A 27 -11.49 -14.16 -9.51
CA ARG A 27 -12.14 -12.86 -9.35
C ARG A 27 -11.21 -11.72 -9.74
N PRO A 28 -11.67 -10.71 -10.49
CA PRO A 28 -10.83 -9.58 -10.88
C PRO A 28 -10.30 -8.86 -9.64
N LEU A 29 -9.05 -8.44 -9.72
CA LEU A 29 -8.45 -7.61 -8.68
C LEU A 29 -9.16 -6.25 -8.62
N PHE A 30 -9.31 -5.72 -7.42
CA PHE A 30 -9.82 -4.39 -7.18
C PHE A 30 -8.87 -3.62 -6.26
N VAL A 31 -8.47 -2.43 -6.68
CA VAL A 31 -7.61 -1.52 -5.91
C VAL A 31 -8.47 -0.40 -5.35
N ILE A 32 -8.35 -0.15 -4.06
CA ILE A 32 -9.09 0.93 -3.39
C ILE A 32 -8.11 1.79 -2.61
N GLU A 33 -8.21 3.10 -2.80
CA GLU A 33 -7.56 4.07 -1.92
C GLU A 33 -8.27 4.03 -0.56
N ALA A 34 -7.47 3.87 0.49
CA ALA A 34 -7.97 3.75 1.84
C ALA A 34 -7.51 4.96 2.68
N ASP A 35 -8.44 5.62 3.30
CA ASP A 35 -8.21 6.68 4.27
C ASP A 35 -8.73 6.29 5.66
N GLU A 36 -8.28 7.00 6.69
CA GLU A 36 -8.62 6.79 8.09
C GLU A 36 -9.90 7.47 8.54
N TYR A 37 -10.59 8.20 7.67
CA TYR A 37 -11.84 8.87 8.00
C TYR A 37 -12.93 7.93 8.49
N ASP A 38 -13.80 8.47 9.34
CA ASP A 38 -15.01 7.80 9.82
C ASP A 38 -15.82 7.17 8.68
N THR A 39 -16.34 5.98 8.92
CA THR A 39 -17.20 5.27 7.98
C THR A 39 -18.51 6.01 7.75
N ALA A 40 -19.15 6.47 8.85
CA ALA A 40 -20.43 7.16 8.82
C ALA A 40 -20.65 7.92 10.14
N PHE A 41 -21.68 8.75 10.19
CA PHE A 41 -22.08 9.48 11.40
C PHE A 41 -22.27 8.56 12.63
N PHE A 42 -22.78 7.37 12.43
CA PHE A 42 -23.03 6.38 13.48
C PHE A 42 -21.95 5.29 13.58
N ASP A 43 -20.96 5.28 12.71
CA ASP A 43 -19.81 4.38 12.77
C ASP A 43 -18.51 5.16 12.69
N LYS A 44 -17.89 5.35 13.86
CA LYS A 44 -16.67 6.14 14.03
C LYS A 44 -15.38 5.36 13.76
N ARG A 45 -15.49 4.13 13.27
CA ARG A 45 -14.33 3.38 12.82
C ARG A 45 -13.88 3.87 11.45
N SER A 46 -12.58 3.85 11.21
CA SER A 46 -12.02 4.19 9.91
C SER A 46 -12.58 3.28 8.81
N LYS A 47 -12.89 3.84 7.64
CA LYS A 47 -13.51 3.12 6.50
C LYS A 47 -12.75 1.87 6.12
N PHE A 48 -11.42 1.92 6.15
CA PHE A 48 -10.58 0.83 5.69
C PHE A 48 -10.77 -0.47 6.49
N VAL A 49 -11.27 -0.45 7.73
CA VAL A 49 -11.53 -1.68 8.49
C VAL A 49 -12.65 -2.53 7.88
N HIS A 50 -13.49 -1.94 7.02
CA HIS A 50 -14.57 -2.62 6.33
C HIS A 50 -14.13 -3.28 5.02
N TYR A 51 -12.98 -2.88 4.46
CA TYR A 51 -12.53 -3.34 3.14
C TYR A 51 -12.00 -4.78 3.15
N ARG A 52 -11.49 -5.25 4.28
CA ARG A 52 -10.95 -6.61 4.46
C ARG A 52 -10.02 -7.00 3.31
N PRO A 53 -8.94 -6.24 3.08
CA PRO A 53 -8.07 -6.44 1.94
C PRO A 53 -7.30 -7.75 2.04
N ARG A 54 -6.93 -8.33 0.91
CA ARG A 54 -5.96 -9.43 0.82
C ARG A 54 -4.53 -8.90 0.77
N THR A 55 -4.35 -7.71 0.23
CA THR A 55 -3.09 -6.97 0.22
C THR A 55 -3.37 -5.59 0.79
N ALA A 56 -2.73 -5.24 1.88
CA ALA A 56 -2.79 -3.90 2.48
C ALA A 56 -1.44 -3.22 2.35
N VAL A 57 -1.41 -2.00 1.81
CA VAL A 57 -0.22 -1.15 1.77
C VAL A 57 -0.30 -0.15 2.91
N LEU A 58 0.70 -0.15 3.79
CA LEU A 58 0.90 0.81 4.87
C LEU A 58 2.11 1.66 4.50
N ASN A 59 1.85 2.83 3.94
CA ASN A 59 2.91 3.66 3.36
C ASN A 59 3.52 4.62 4.36
N ASN A 60 2.68 5.45 5.00
CA ASN A 60 3.07 6.35 6.08
C ASN A 60 1.95 6.40 7.11
N LEU A 61 2.32 6.75 8.33
CA LEU A 61 1.39 6.95 9.43
C LEU A 61 1.89 8.15 10.23
N GLU A 62 1.28 9.30 9.97
CA GLU A 62 1.57 10.56 10.61
C GLU A 62 0.37 11.01 11.45
N PHE A 63 0.60 11.94 12.38
CA PHE A 63 -0.50 12.57 13.10
C PHE A 63 -1.13 13.63 12.19
N ASP A 64 -2.15 13.21 11.46
CA ASP A 64 -3.02 14.08 10.68
C ASP A 64 -4.47 13.95 11.17
N HIS A 65 -5.36 14.79 10.70
CA HIS A 65 -6.78 14.77 11.06
C HIS A 65 -7.04 14.93 12.58
N ALA A 66 -6.44 15.98 13.18
CA ALA A 66 -6.63 16.34 14.59
C ALA A 66 -8.09 16.65 14.96
N ASP A 67 -8.96 16.78 13.98
CA ASP A 67 -10.43 16.90 14.14
C ASP A 67 -11.13 15.55 14.43
N ILE A 68 -10.45 14.42 14.15
CA ILE A 68 -11.01 13.08 14.30
C ILE A 68 -10.25 12.28 15.37
N PHE A 69 -8.94 12.47 15.46
CA PHE A 69 -8.07 11.71 16.36
C PHE A 69 -7.41 12.61 17.40
N ASP A 70 -7.45 12.19 18.64
CA ASP A 70 -6.86 12.92 19.76
C ASP A 70 -5.32 12.88 19.74
N ASP A 71 -4.75 11.78 19.26
CA ASP A 71 -3.31 11.54 19.28
C ASP A 71 -2.87 10.47 18.23
N LEU A 72 -1.57 10.35 17.99
CA LEU A 72 -0.99 9.33 17.13
C LEU A 72 -1.34 7.89 17.56
N PRO A 73 -1.34 7.52 18.86
CA PRO A 73 -1.81 6.21 19.30
C PRO A 73 -3.27 5.90 18.91
N ALA A 74 -4.13 6.90 18.78
CA ALA A 74 -5.50 6.68 18.30
C ALA A 74 -5.52 6.23 16.84
N ILE A 75 -4.68 6.85 16.00
CA ILE A 75 -4.51 6.45 14.59
C ILE A 75 -3.86 5.06 14.51
N GLU A 76 -2.80 4.80 15.29
CA GLU A 76 -2.15 3.49 15.35
C GLU A 76 -3.14 2.36 15.69
N ARG A 77 -4.11 2.61 16.58
CA ARG A 77 -5.18 1.64 16.88
C ARG A 77 -6.06 1.35 15.66
N GLN A 78 -6.40 2.35 14.85
CA GLN A 78 -7.18 2.12 13.63
C GLN A 78 -6.39 1.31 12.60
N PHE A 79 -5.11 1.64 12.42
CA PHE A 79 -4.23 0.86 11.55
C PHE A 79 -4.08 -0.59 12.04
N HIS A 80 -4.00 -0.81 13.35
CA HIS A 80 -3.98 -2.17 13.89
C HIS A 80 -5.31 -2.91 13.64
N HIS A 81 -6.45 -2.22 13.67
CA HIS A 81 -7.73 -2.82 13.26
C HIS A 81 -7.72 -3.24 11.79
N LEU A 82 -7.12 -2.45 10.89
CA LEU A 82 -6.91 -2.84 9.51
C LEU A 82 -6.01 -4.08 9.41
N VAL A 83 -4.84 -4.07 10.06
CA VAL A 83 -3.89 -5.19 10.07
C VAL A 83 -4.59 -6.50 10.48
N ARG A 84 -5.42 -6.47 11.52
CA ARG A 84 -6.19 -7.63 11.97
C ARG A 84 -7.26 -8.10 11.00
N SER A 85 -7.70 -7.26 10.07
CA SER A 85 -8.70 -7.61 9.05
C SER A 85 -8.11 -8.35 7.84
N VAL A 86 -6.78 -8.29 7.65
CA VAL A 86 -6.07 -9.00 6.59
C VAL A 86 -5.98 -10.48 6.95
N PRO A 87 -6.40 -11.41 6.07
CA PRO A 87 -6.35 -12.84 6.36
C PRO A 87 -4.90 -13.36 6.44
N SER A 88 -4.67 -14.47 7.14
CA SER A 88 -3.34 -15.08 7.26
C SER A 88 -2.69 -15.47 5.92
N THR A 89 -3.50 -15.65 4.88
CA THR A 89 -3.04 -15.88 3.50
C THR A 89 -2.86 -14.58 2.70
N GLY A 90 -3.06 -13.45 3.35
CA GLY A 90 -2.87 -12.11 2.75
C GLY A 90 -1.47 -11.56 2.99
N ARG A 91 -1.27 -10.32 2.57
CA ARG A 91 0.03 -9.63 2.66
C ARG A 91 -0.15 -8.22 3.20
N ILE A 92 0.75 -7.85 4.11
CA ILE A 92 0.96 -6.46 4.51
C ILE A 92 2.23 -5.97 3.85
N VAL A 93 2.12 -4.93 3.04
CA VAL A 93 3.26 -4.21 2.45
C VAL A 93 3.49 -2.97 3.31
N SER A 94 4.60 -2.90 4.03
CA SER A 94 4.84 -1.87 5.03
C SER A 94 6.12 -1.09 4.76
N ASN A 95 6.05 0.23 4.90
CA ASN A 95 7.23 1.08 4.87
C ASN A 95 8.13 0.77 6.07
N GLY A 96 9.32 0.24 5.81
CA GLY A 96 10.30 -0.12 6.83
C GLY A 96 11.03 1.07 7.46
N LEU A 97 10.78 2.30 6.99
CA LEU A 97 11.35 3.53 7.54
C LEU A 97 10.42 4.17 8.60
N GLU A 98 9.18 3.68 8.73
CA GLU A 98 8.16 4.26 9.61
C GLU A 98 8.09 3.52 10.96
N GLU A 99 8.58 4.15 12.01
CA GLU A 99 8.54 3.57 13.37
C GLU A 99 7.10 3.37 13.88
N SER A 100 6.18 4.26 13.52
CA SER A 100 4.76 4.16 13.86
C SER A 100 4.14 2.87 13.30
N LEU A 101 4.45 2.52 12.05
CA LEU A 101 4.01 1.26 11.44
C LEU A 101 4.65 0.04 12.12
N THR A 102 5.92 0.15 12.52
CA THR A 102 6.58 -0.91 13.30
C THR A 102 5.85 -1.14 14.63
N ARG A 103 5.45 -0.07 15.34
CA ARG A 103 4.66 -0.20 16.58
C ARG A 103 3.29 -0.83 16.33
N VAL A 104 2.61 -0.47 15.24
CA VAL A 104 1.34 -1.07 14.84
C VAL A 104 1.48 -2.58 14.62
N LEU A 105 2.47 -2.99 13.84
CA LEU A 105 2.71 -4.40 13.51
C LEU A 105 3.10 -5.23 14.74
N ASN A 106 3.84 -4.65 15.67
CA ASN A 106 4.24 -5.28 16.93
C ASN A 106 3.06 -5.53 17.90
N GLN A 107 1.93 -4.85 17.72
CA GLN A 107 0.69 -5.16 18.47
C GLN A 107 0.08 -6.51 18.08
N GLY A 108 0.51 -7.08 16.95
CA GLY A 108 0.12 -8.37 16.42
C GLY A 108 -0.22 -8.31 14.93
N CYS A 109 0.43 -9.17 14.16
CA CYS A 109 0.19 -9.35 12.74
C CYS A 109 0.16 -10.86 12.44
N TRP A 110 -0.87 -11.31 11.73
CA TRP A 110 -1.08 -12.74 11.41
C TRP A 110 -0.88 -13.03 9.92
N SER A 111 -0.64 -12.00 9.11
CA SER A 111 -0.35 -12.09 7.68
C SER A 111 1.15 -11.99 7.46
N GLU A 112 1.64 -12.45 6.31
CA GLU A 112 3.00 -12.17 5.90
C GLU A 112 3.22 -10.67 5.70
N ILE A 113 4.41 -10.20 6.05
CA ILE A 113 4.83 -8.81 5.90
C ILE A 113 5.92 -8.75 4.84
N THR A 114 5.78 -7.87 3.88
CA THR A 114 6.83 -7.44 2.96
C THR A 114 7.18 -6.00 3.28
N GLN A 115 8.43 -5.74 3.62
CA GLN A 115 8.90 -4.38 3.88
C GLN A 115 9.49 -3.74 2.63
N PHE A 116 9.34 -2.43 2.53
CA PHE A 116 9.98 -1.62 1.49
C PHE A 116 10.63 -0.36 2.07
N GLY A 117 11.52 0.25 1.30
CA GLY A 117 12.09 1.57 1.53
C GLY A 117 13.44 1.57 2.21
N SER A 118 13.67 0.78 3.25
CA SER A 118 14.99 0.69 3.87
C SER A 118 15.96 -0.16 3.05
N ALA A 119 17.27 0.05 3.22
CA ALA A 119 18.30 -0.69 2.48
C ALA A 119 18.29 -2.21 2.75
N VAL A 120 17.70 -2.64 3.87
CA VAL A 120 17.58 -4.05 4.27
C VAL A 120 16.20 -4.64 4.03
N ALA A 121 15.27 -3.84 3.50
CA ALA A 121 13.92 -4.29 3.18
C ALA A 121 13.92 -5.23 1.96
N GLU A 122 12.84 -6.01 1.81
CA GLU A 122 12.66 -6.86 0.64
C GLU A 122 12.63 -6.05 -0.65
N PHE A 123 11.99 -4.89 -0.64
CA PHE A 123 12.01 -3.96 -1.77
C PHE A 123 12.77 -2.69 -1.39
N SER A 124 13.82 -2.38 -2.11
CA SER A 124 14.62 -1.17 -1.94
C SER A 124 14.96 -0.54 -3.29
N ALA A 125 15.43 0.69 -3.26
CA ALA A 125 15.81 1.44 -4.46
C ALA A 125 17.30 1.79 -4.41
N ASP A 126 17.94 1.75 -5.58
CA ASP A 126 19.30 2.24 -5.79
C ASP A 126 19.30 3.27 -6.93
N GLY A 127 19.62 4.50 -6.59
CA GLY A 127 19.61 5.64 -7.49
C GLY A 127 18.70 6.79 -7.06
N PRO A 128 18.73 7.91 -7.80
CA PRO A 128 17.90 9.08 -7.51
C PRO A 128 16.41 8.82 -7.79
N ALA A 129 15.53 9.58 -7.13
CA ALA A 129 14.08 9.33 -7.17
C ALA A 129 13.45 9.34 -8.57
N HIS A 130 14.04 10.00 -9.55
CA HIS A 130 13.55 10.05 -10.94
C HIS A 130 14.12 8.94 -11.85
N ALA A 131 15.16 8.20 -11.39
CA ALA A 131 15.80 7.16 -12.19
C ALA A 131 16.54 6.17 -11.28
N PHE A 132 15.87 5.09 -10.87
CA PHE A 132 16.41 4.14 -9.90
C PHE A 132 16.19 2.69 -10.29
N ASP A 133 17.11 1.85 -9.85
CA ASP A 133 16.95 0.42 -9.92
C ASP A 133 16.12 -0.06 -8.73
N VAL A 134 15.17 -0.92 -9.00
CA VAL A 134 14.38 -1.59 -7.96
C VAL A 134 15.07 -2.89 -7.61
N LEU A 135 15.36 -3.04 -6.33
CA LEU A 135 15.99 -4.24 -5.78
C LEU A 135 14.96 -5.04 -5.01
N HIS A 136 14.86 -6.34 -5.28
CA HIS A 136 14.12 -7.29 -4.47
C HIS A 136 15.12 -8.23 -3.79
N ARG A 137 15.20 -8.16 -2.47
CA ARG A 137 16.19 -8.90 -1.65
C ARG A 137 17.63 -8.69 -2.14
N GLY A 138 17.96 -7.45 -2.48
CA GLY A 138 19.28 -7.04 -2.94
C GLY A 138 19.59 -7.37 -4.41
N GLN A 139 18.67 -7.97 -5.16
CA GLN A 139 18.83 -8.25 -6.58
C GLN A 139 18.01 -7.28 -7.41
N LYS A 140 18.62 -6.69 -8.43
CA LYS A 140 17.91 -5.82 -9.37
C LYS A 140 16.85 -6.62 -10.12
N VAL A 141 15.60 -6.17 -10.03
CA VAL A 141 14.44 -6.80 -10.69
C VAL A 141 13.76 -5.90 -11.71
N ALA A 142 13.91 -4.59 -11.59
CA ALA A 142 13.36 -3.62 -12.53
C ALA A 142 14.12 -2.30 -12.50
N ARG A 143 13.79 -1.39 -13.42
CA ARG A 143 14.23 0.00 -13.41
C ARG A 143 13.04 0.91 -13.63
N VAL A 144 12.98 1.98 -12.85
CA VAL A 144 11.99 3.04 -12.97
C VAL A 144 12.67 4.30 -13.45
N GLU A 145 12.13 4.91 -14.51
CA GLU A 145 12.55 6.21 -15.04
C GLU A 145 11.30 7.04 -15.33
N TRP A 146 11.18 8.20 -14.68
CA TRP A 146 10.02 9.08 -14.78
C TRP A 146 10.37 10.54 -14.48
N GLU A 147 9.43 11.44 -14.69
CA GLU A 147 9.62 12.86 -14.36
C GLU A 147 9.32 13.21 -12.89
N LEU A 148 8.81 12.25 -12.11
CA LEU A 148 8.49 12.46 -10.70
C LEU A 148 9.78 12.62 -9.88
N THR A 149 9.72 13.49 -8.89
CA THR A 149 10.82 13.78 -7.97
C THR A 149 10.42 13.54 -6.53
N GLY A 150 11.41 13.46 -5.65
CA GLY A 150 11.20 13.25 -4.22
C GLY A 150 11.16 11.78 -3.80
N VAL A 151 11.76 11.50 -2.65
CA VAL A 151 11.87 10.15 -2.09
C VAL A 151 10.49 9.51 -1.85
N HIS A 152 9.47 10.31 -1.52
CA HIS A 152 8.12 9.81 -1.33
C HIS A 152 7.56 9.10 -2.59
N ASN A 153 7.83 9.64 -3.80
CA ASN A 153 7.41 8.97 -5.03
C ASN A 153 8.16 7.66 -5.27
N GLN A 154 9.46 7.64 -4.95
CA GLN A 154 10.25 6.41 -5.00
C GLN A 154 9.69 5.34 -4.03
N LEU A 155 9.35 5.74 -2.79
CA LEU A 155 8.71 4.84 -1.82
C LEU A 155 7.34 4.36 -2.31
N ASN A 156 6.53 5.23 -2.90
CA ASN A 156 5.24 4.86 -3.49
C ASN A 156 5.40 3.81 -4.60
N ALA A 157 6.42 3.93 -5.45
CA ALA A 157 6.71 2.92 -6.47
C ALA A 157 7.07 1.57 -5.84
N LEU A 158 7.97 1.57 -4.85
CA LEU A 158 8.35 0.33 -4.16
C LEU A 158 7.14 -0.35 -3.51
N ALA A 159 6.27 0.42 -2.86
CA ALA A 159 5.04 -0.06 -2.26
C ALA A 159 4.10 -0.68 -3.30
N ALA A 160 3.89 0.01 -4.43
CA ALA A 160 3.06 -0.47 -5.52
C ALA A 160 3.61 -1.76 -6.14
N MET A 161 4.93 -1.83 -6.36
CA MET A 161 5.59 -3.01 -6.92
C MET A 161 5.53 -4.21 -5.97
N ALA A 162 5.73 -4.00 -4.66
CA ALA A 162 5.59 -5.06 -3.66
C ALA A 162 4.14 -5.60 -3.58
N ALA A 163 3.14 -4.72 -3.69
CA ALA A 163 1.74 -5.11 -3.73
C ALA A 163 1.39 -5.85 -5.04
N ALA A 164 1.92 -5.40 -6.17
CA ALA A 164 1.73 -6.01 -7.49
C ALA A 164 2.36 -7.42 -7.55
N GLU A 165 3.54 -7.59 -6.99
CA GLU A 165 4.23 -8.88 -6.91
C GLU A 165 3.40 -9.91 -6.12
N HIS A 166 2.80 -9.51 -4.99
CA HIS A 166 1.94 -10.39 -4.19
C HIS A 166 0.74 -10.94 -4.98
N VAL A 167 0.26 -10.21 -5.97
CA VAL A 167 -0.85 -10.65 -6.83
C VAL A 167 -0.39 -11.24 -8.17
N GLY A 168 0.91 -11.53 -8.29
CA GLY A 168 1.49 -12.25 -9.42
C GLY A 168 1.87 -11.38 -10.63
N VAL A 169 1.97 -10.06 -10.46
CA VAL A 169 2.49 -9.17 -11.51
C VAL A 169 4.02 -9.18 -11.47
N ASN A 170 4.63 -9.38 -12.63
CA ASN A 170 6.08 -9.33 -12.75
C ASN A 170 6.60 -7.91 -12.43
N PRO A 171 7.68 -7.76 -11.64
CA PRO A 171 8.23 -6.45 -11.30
C PRO A 171 8.60 -5.56 -12.50
N GLN A 172 9.08 -6.14 -13.60
CA GLN A 172 9.37 -5.37 -14.82
C GLN A 172 8.10 -4.76 -15.42
N VAL A 173 7.00 -5.52 -15.44
CA VAL A 173 5.70 -5.01 -15.92
C VAL A 173 5.11 -3.96 -14.96
N ALA A 174 5.37 -4.09 -13.67
CA ALA A 174 4.90 -3.13 -12.68
C ALA A 174 5.68 -1.81 -12.70
N ALA A 175 6.88 -1.79 -13.30
CA ALA A 175 7.74 -0.61 -13.44
C ALA A 175 7.45 0.23 -14.72
N GLU A 176 6.69 -0.30 -15.67
CA GLU A 176 6.22 0.38 -16.89
C GLU A 176 5.03 1.31 -16.61
#